data_73583c60d153faeb359d305edf772325
#
_entry.id   73583c60d153faeb359d305edf772325
#
_cell.length_a   1.000
_cell.length_b   1.000
_cell.length_c   1.000
_cell.angle_alpha   90.00
_cell.angle_beta   90.00
_cell.angle_gamma   90.00
#
_symmetry.space_group_name_H-M   'P 1'
#
loop_
_entity.id
_entity.type
_entity.pdbx_description
1 polymer ?
#
loop_
_entity_poly.entity_id
_entity_poly.type
_entity_poly.pdbx_seq_one_letter_code
_entity_poly.pdbx_strand_id
1 'polypeptide(L)' 'MENTYNKEYEQYYIYALEQFLIKTYGFSEHDAKVKVMQDFDEIKKDFETKEIK' A
#
# COMPACT_ATOMS: atom_id res chain seq x y z
N MET A 1 13.16 8.14 -18.01
CA MET A 1 13.84 7.08 -17.41
C MET A 1 13.47 6.91 -15.95
N GLU A 2 13.72 7.91 -15.17
CA GLU A 2 13.35 7.83 -13.77
C GLU A 2 11.88 7.61 -13.60
N ASN A 3 11.07 8.20 -14.47
CA ASN A 3 9.64 8.08 -14.33
C ASN A 3 9.20 6.64 -14.43
N THR A 4 9.74 5.93 -15.38
CA THR A 4 9.39 4.53 -15.54
C THR A 4 9.80 3.73 -14.31
N TYR A 5 10.98 4.00 -13.85
CA TYR A 5 11.50 3.32 -12.68
C TYR A 5 10.62 3.60 -11.46
N ASN A 6 10.28 4.86 -11.26
CA ASN A 6 9.46 5.24 -10.12
C ASN A 6 8.08 4.64 -10.21
N LYS A 7 7.56 4.54 -11.42
CA LYS A 7 6.23 3.99 -11.60
C LYS A 7 6.19 2.54 -11.17
N GLU A 8 7.18 1.77 -11.56
CA GLU A 8 7.25 0.38 -11.16
C GLU A 8 7.35 0.25 -9.66
N TYR A 9 8.18 1.07 -9.08
CA TYR A 9 8.36 1.05 -7.65
C TYR A 9 7.07 1.39 -6.93
N GLU A 10 6.36 2.36 -7.45
CA GLU A 10 5.09 2.75 -6.86
C GLU A 10 4.08 1.64 -6.88
N GLN A 11 4.00 0.92 -7.96
CA GLN A 11 3.06 -0.18 -8.07
C GLN A 11 3.36 -1.27 -7.07
N TYR A 12 4.62 -1.57 -6.89
CA TYR A 12 5.04 -2.54 -5.89
C TYR A 12 4.62 -2.10 -4.51
N TYR A 13 4.83 -0.84 -4.24
CA TYR A 13 4.53 -0.31 -2.92
C TYR A 13 3.02 -0.36 -2.66
N ILE A 14 2.25 0.03 -3.65
CA ILE A 14 0.80 0.01 -3.52
C ILE A 14 0.33 -1.42 -3.26
N TYR A 15 0.87 -2.36 -3.99
CA TYR A 15 0.50 -3.74 -3.79
C TYR A 15 0.84 -4.20 -2.37
N ALA A 16 2.00 -3.80 -1.88
CA ALA A 16 2.39 -4.16 -0.53
C ALA A 16 1.42 -3.59 0.50
N LEU A 17 0.97 -2.37 0.28
CA LEU A 17 0.01 -1.76 1.20
C LEU A 17 -1.32 -2.50 1.16
N GLU A 18 -1.74 -2.91 -0.02
CA GLU A 18 -2.98 -3.66 -0.14
C GLU A 18 -2.89 -4.96 0.63
N GLN A 19 -1.79 -5.68 0.45
CA GLN A 19 -1.61 -6.94 1.16
C GLN A 19 -1.52 -6.72 2.66
N PHE A 20 -0.93 -5.62 3.06
CA PHE A 20 -0.86 -5.27 4.47
C PHE A 20 -2.25 -5.12 5.06
N LEU A 21 -3.13 -4.43 4.36
CA LEU A 21 -4.48 -4.23 4.83
C LEU A 21 -5.25 -5.54 4.91
N ILE A 22 -5.08 -6.38 3.92
CA ILE A 22 -5.77 -7.66 3.89
C ILE A 22 -5.32 -8.53 5.06
N LYS A 23 -4.02 -8.60 5.26
CA LYS A 23 -3.46 -9.43 6.30
C LYS A 23 -3.75 -8.90 7.70
N THR A 24 -3.59 -7.59 7.86
CA THR A 24 -3.67 -7.00 9.18
C THR A 24 -5.09 -6.74 9.62
N TYR A 25 -5.92 -6.27 8.71
CA TYR A 25 -7.27 -5.84 9.06
C TYR A 25 -8.37 -6.68 8.45
N GLY A 26 -8.02 -7.61 7.59
CA GLY A 26 -9.04 -8.47 7.01
C GLY A 26 -9.82 -7.83 5.88
N PHE A 27 -9.26 -6.84 5.23
CA PHE A 27 -9.92 -6.22 4.09
C PHE A 27 -10.02 -7.20 2.94
N SER A 28 -11.06 -7.04 2.11
CA SER A 28 -11.09 -7.74 0.86
C SER A 28 -10.13 -7.07 -0.12
N GLU A 29 -9.82 -7.75 -1.21
CA GLU A 29 -8.92 -7.18 -2.20
C GLU A 29 -9.45 -5.86 -2.73
N HIS A 30 -10.73 -5.83 -3.03
CA HIS A 30 -11.34 -4.62 -3.56
C HIS A 30 -11.29 -3.50 -2.54
N ASP A 31 -11.67 -3.80 -1.31
CA ASP A 31 -11.70 -2.79 -0.27
C ASP A 31 -10.30 -2.28 0.03
N ALA A 32 -9.32 -3.17 0.03
CA ALA A 32 -7.96 -2.75 0.28
C ALA A 32 -7.49 -1.78 -0.80
N LYS A 33 -7.82 -2.08 -2.04
CA LYS A 33 -7.43 -1.22 -3.13
C LYS A 33 -8.05 0.16 -3.00
N VAL A 34 -9.33 0.21 -2.70
CA VAL A 34 -10.02 1.48 -2.54
C VAL A 34 -9.44 2.25 -1.37
N LYS A 35 -9.19 1.56 -0.29
CA LYS A 35 -8.67 2.21 0.90
C LYS A 35 -7.30 2.83 0.65
N VAL A 36 -6.43 2.09 -0.02
CA VAL A 36 -5.10 2.60 -0.33
C VAL A 36 -5.20 3.86 -1.17
N MET A 37 -6.12 3.88 -2.12
CA MET A 37 -6.27 5.05 -2.96
C MET A 37 -6.82 6.24 -2.19
N GLN A 38 -7.67 5.99 -1.23
CA GLN A 38 -8.28 7.07 -0.48
C GLN A 38 -7.38 7.62 0.61
N ASP A 39 -6.68 6.74 1.31
CA ASP A 39 -5.88 7.14 2.47
C ASP A 39 -4.44 6.66 2.32
N PHE A 40 -3.84 6.91 1.18
CA PHE A 40 -2.51 6.41 0.89
C PHE A 40 -1.51 6.80 1.97
N ASP A 41 -1.49 8.07 2.33
CA ASP A 41 -0.47 8.56 3.28
C ASP A 41 -0.63 7.91 4.64
N GLU A 42 -1.85 7.77 5.08
CA GLU A 42 -2.11 7.18 6.39
C GLU A 42 -1.74 5.72 6.41
N ILE A 43 -2.11 5.01 5.35
CA ILE A 43 -1.82 3.58 5.28
C ILE A 43 -0.32 3.37 5.16
N LYS A 44 0.34 4.21 4.40
CA LYS A 44 1.77 4.13 4.26
C LYS A 44 2.45 4.29 5.61
N LYS A 45 2.00 5.26 6.38
CA LYS A 45 2.55 5.51 7.68
C LYS A 45 2.32 4.31 8.61
N ASP A 46 1.13 3.78 8.58
CA ASP A 46 0.79 2.63 9.41
C ASP A 46 1.64 1.43 9.03
N PHE A 47 1.79 1.22 7.73
CA PHE A 47 2.59 0.11 7.24
C PHE A 47 4.04 0.23 7.70
N GLU A 48 4.60 1.42 7.57
CA GLU A 48 5.98 1.63 7.97
C GLU A 48 6.16 1.43 9.47
N THR A 49 5.18 1.84 10.23
CA THR A 49 5.27 1.69 11.67
C THR A 49 5.22 0.24 12.08
N LYS A 50 4.36 -0.55 11.47
CA LYS A 50 4.12 -1.91 11.90
C LYS A 50 5.00 -2.94 11.22
N GLU A 51 5.38 -2.68 9.98
CA GLU A 51 6.11 -3.69 9.22
C GLU A 51 7.59 -3.38 9.13
N ILE A 52 7.91 -2.14 8.84
CA ILE A 52 9.31 -1.79 8.65
C ILE A 52 9.94 -1.39 9.94
N LYS A 53 9.32 -0.49 10.62
CA LYS A 53 9.72 -0.12 11.94
C LYS A 53 11.23 0.08 12.10
#